data_10b4c7d4c0828835bef477500ac0f0e0
#
_entry.id   10b4c7d4c0828835bef477500ac0f0e0
#
_cell.length_a   1.000
_cell.length_b   1.000
_cell.length_c   1.000
_cell.angle_alpha   90.00
_cell.angle_beta   90.00
_cell.angle_gamma   90.00
#
_symmetry.space_group_name_H-M   'P 1'
#
loop_
_entity.id
_entity.type
_entity.pdbx_description
1 polymer ?
#
loop_
_entity_poly.entity_id
_entity_poly.type
_entity_poly.pdbx_seq_one_letter_code
_entity_poly.pdbx_strand_id
1 'polypeptide(L)'
;MIKIIREMPHGVAALCLIQAFSTFSYAVQYSSLALFITKQLGIANLSANSIVGLFLSFSYIFQLIGGVIGSRFISNRLLFVTTILIQNMGLFFLAQANPSLLNIGLSLFMVGSGLNVTSSNSMLTQCFIPQDDRRESAFFLSYAGMNVGYCIGYIACGFFDYSNQYQYLLYASILTNSIALLIIIKNWAYLGDKNFPLPNLTKRNWYFIKNILAIAFI
;
A
#
# COMPACT_ATOMS: atom_id res chain seq x y z
N MET A 1 -3.13 -24.55 14.28
CA MET A 1 -2.83 -23.14 13.93
C MET A 1 -1.55 -22.62 14.58
N ILE A 2 -1.39 -22.64 15.92
CA ILE A 2 -0.19 -22.14 16.62
C ILE A 2 1.10 -22.85 16.18
N LYS A 3 1.08 -24.17 15.94
CA LYS A 3 2.22 -24.94 15.47
C LYS A 3 2.69 -24.47 14.07
N ILE A 4 1.76 -24.21 13.16
CA ILE A 4 2.04 -23.73 11.79
C ILE A 4 2.70 -22.34 11.84
N ILE A 5 2.22 -21.44 12.69
CA ILE A 5 2.80 -20.09 12.84
C ILE A 5 4.25 -20.17 13.35
N ARG A 6 4.56 -21.11 14.26
CA ARG A 6 5.90 -21.29 14.82
C ARG A 6 6.90 -21.84 13.80
N GLU A 7 6.42 -22.55 12.80
CA GLU A 7 7.23 -23.15 11.72
C GLU A 7 7.38 -22.24 10.48
N MET A 8 6.79 -21.03 10.52
CA MET A 8 6.90 -20.06 9.41
C MET A 8 8.32 -19.48 9.31
N PRO A 9 8.79 -19.17 8.09
CA PRO A 9 10.02 -18.41 7.90
C PRO A 9 9.99 -17.08 8.66
N HIS A 10 11.13 -16.66 9.21
CA HIS A 10 11.22 -15.46 10.07
C HIS A 10 10.67 -14.18 9.44
N GLY A 11 10.75 -14.01 8.10
CA GLY A 11 10.24 -12.86 7.39
C GLY A 11 8.70 -12.76 7.34
N VAL A 12 7.98 -13.88 7.47
CA VAL A 12 6.51 -13.92 7.30
C VAL A 12 5.79 -13.12 8.36
N ALA A 13 6.16 -13.27 9.63
CA ALA A 13 5.54 -12.52 10.72
C ALA A 13 5.75 -11.00 10.56
N ALA A 14 6.95 -10.59 10.14
CA ALA A 14 7.25 -9.20 9.84
C ALA A 14 6.37 -8.65 8.70
N LEU A 15 6.19 -9.42 7.61
CA LEU A 15 5.35 -9.03 6.48
C LEU A 15 3.87 -8.92 6.88
N CYS A 16 3.36 -9.80 7.72
CA CYS A 16 1.99 -9.71 8.25
C CYS A 16 1.78 -8.43 9.08
N LEU A 17 2.74 -8.06 9.93
CA LEU A 17 2.70 -6.82 10.69
C LEU A 17 2.81 -5.60 9.76
N ILE A 18 3.73 -5.61 8.81
CA ILE A 18 3.87 -4.56 7.79
C ILE A 18 2.54 -4.38 7.06
N GLN A 19 1.88 -5.47 6.67
CA GLN A 19 0.59 -5.45 6.00
C GLN A 19 -0.48 -4.80 6.87
N ALA A 20 -0.56 -5.14 8.17
CA ALA A 20 -1.53 -4.55 9.08
C ALA A 20 -1.34 -3.02 9.23
N PHE A 21 -0.10 -2.57 9.44
CA PHE A 21 0.20 -1.16 9.63
C PHE A 21 0.03 -0.33 8.35
N SER A 22 0.47 -0.83 7.19
CA SER A 22 0.30 -0.12 5.92
C SER A 22 -1.16 -0.07 5.47
N THR A 23 -1.94 -1.12 5.75
CA THR A 23 -3.37 -1.17 5.42
C THR A 23 -4.19 -0.19 6.25
N PHE A 24 -3.81 0.08 7.50
CA PHE A 24 -4.45 1.12 8.31
C PHE A 24 -4.50 2.46 7.55
N SER A 25 -3.37 2.90 7.04
CA SER A 25 -3.26 4.15 6.28
C SER A 25 -4.15 4.17 5.03
N TYR A 26 -4.22 3.04 4.30
CA TYR A 26 -5.11 2.91 3.15
C TYR A 26 -6.59 2.92 3.56
N ALA A 27 -6.95 2.23 4.65
CA ALA A 27 -8.30 2.20 5.19
C ALA A 27 -8.79 3.60 5.59
N VAL A 28 -7.92 4.39 6.20
CA VAL A 28 -8.19 5.78 6.55
C VAL A 28 -8.54 6.59 5.30
N GLN A 29 -7.71 6.53 4.25
CA GLN A 29 -8.00 7.27 3.01
C GLN A 29 -9.28 6.78 2.33
N TYR A 30 -9.49 5.47 2.27
CA TYR A 30 -10.67 4.89 1.66
C TYR A 30 -11.97 5.35 2.32
N SER A 31 -12.02 5.41 3.65
CA SER A 31 -13.24 5.68 4.40
C SER A 31 -13.48 7.16 4.71
N SER A 32 -12.42 7.96 4.90
CA SER A 32 -12.58 9.36 5.34
C SER A 32 -12.38 10.38 4.22
N LEU A 33 -11.90 9.99 3.03
CA LEU A 33 -11.52 10.93 1.99
C LEU A 33 -12.67 11.85 1.55
N ALA A 34 -13.87 11.30 1.30
CA ALA A 34 -15.03 12.10 0.91
C ALA A 34 -15.41 13.11 2.00
N LEU A 35 -15.42 12.67 3.26
CA LEU A 35 -15.76 13.49 4.41
C LEU A 35 -14.69 14.57 4.66
N PHE A 36 -13.42 14.22 4.56
CA PHE A 36 -12.31 15.16 4.64
C PHE A 36 -12.43 16.27 3.59
N ILE A 37 -12.68 15.90 2.31
CA ILE A 37 -12.80 16.86 1.22
C ILE A 37 -14.02 17.79 1.42
N THR A 38 -15.15 17.25 1.88
CA THR A 38 -16.38 18.03 2.04
C THR A 38 -16.41 18.84 3.33
N LYS A 39 -16.10 18.21 4.47
CA LYS A 39 -16.20 18.87 5.80
C LYS A 39 -14.99 19.75 6.11
N GLN A 40 -13.77 19.29 5.75
CA GLN A 40 -12.54 20.01 6.10
C GLN A 40 -12.11 21.02 5.04
N LEU A 41 -12.26 20.68 3.74
CA LEU A 41 -11.84 21.54 2.64
C LEU A 41 -12.99 22.36 2.05
N GLY A 42 -14.23 22.10 2.43
CA GLY A 42 -15.41 22.83 1.96
C GLY A 42 -15.75 22.61 0.48
N ILE A 43 -15.25 21.53 -0.14
CA ILE A 43 -15.50 21.23 -1.56
C ILE A 43 -16.86 20.55 -1.71
N ALA A 44 -17.61 20.91 -2.75
CA ALA A 44 -18.94 20.38 -3.02
C ALA A 44 -18.95 18.85 -3.14
N ASN A 45 -20.01 18.20 -2.64
CA ASN A 45 -20.16 16.73 -2.61
C ASN A 45 -19.96 16.07 -3.98
N LEU A 46 -20.48 16.68 -5.06
CA LEU A 46 -20.32 16.12 -6.41
C LEU A 46 -18.84 16.02 -6.82
N SER A 47 -18.09 17.10 -6.59
CA SER A 47 -16.65 17.13 -6.88
C SER A 47 -15.87 16.18 -5.97
N ALA A 48 -16.22 16.10 -4.68
CA ALA A 48 -15.61 15.20 -3.73
C ALA A 48 -15.77 13.72 -4.15
N ASN A 49 -16.98 13.32 -4.55
CA ASN A 49 -17.26 11.96 -5.02
C ASN A 49 -16.50 11.63 -6.31
N SER A 50 -16.38 12.60 -7.23
CA SER A 50 -15.57 12.42 -8.45
C SER A 50 -14.08 12.21 -8.13
N ILE A 51 -13.53 12.98 -7.19
CA ILE A 51 -12.14 12.82 -6.71
C ILE A 51 -11.94 11.45 -6.08
N VAL A 52 -12.88 10.99 -5.24
CA VAL A 52 -12.82 9.66 -4.62
C VAL A 52 -12.88 8.55 -5.68
N GLY A 53 -13.77 8.68 -6.67
CA GLY A 53 -13.86 7.73 -7.77
C GLY A 53 -12.56 7.61 -8.57
N LEU A 54 -11.94 8.74 -8.90
CA LEU A 54 -10.62 8.78 -9.56
C LEU A 54 -9.54 8.20 -8.67
N PHE A 55 -9.52 8.54 -7.38
CA PHE A 55 -8.58 7.97 -6.41
C PHE A 55 -8.63 6.44 -6.40
N LEU A 56 -9.81 5.84 -6.32
CA LEU A 56 -9.97 4.39 -6.30
C LEU A 56 -9.53 3.76 -7.62
N SER A 57 -9.95 4.33 -8.75
CA SER A 57 -9.61 3.81 -10.09
C SER A 57 -8.10 3.80 -10.32
N PHE A 58 -7.43 4.92 -10.06
CA PHE A 58 -5.99 5.03 -10.23
C PHE A 58 -5.21 4.17 -9.22
N SER A 59 -5.71 3.98 -8.00
CA SER A 59 -5.07 3.09 -7.02
C SER A 59 -4.95 1.66 -7.55
N TYR A 60 -5.96 1.13 -8.23
CA TYR A 60 -5.89 -0.19 -8.86
C TYR A 60 -4.93 -0.22 -10.05
N ILE A 61 -4.89 0.84 -10.87
CA ILE A 61 -3.94 0.94 -11.98
C ILE A 61 -2.50 0.90 -11.46
N PHE A 62 -2.18 1.65 -10.40
CA PHE A 62 -0.85 1.63 -9.79
C PHE A 62 -0.50 0.28 -9.15
N GLN A 63 -1.47 -0.50 -8.67
CA GLN A 63 -1.23 -1.87 -8.21
C GLN A 63 -0.78 -2.77 -9.37
N LEU A 64 -1.40 -2.66 -10.55
CA LEU A 64 -0.97 -3.41 -11.75
C LEU A 64 0.44 -3.01 -12.18
N ILE A 65 0.72 -1.71 -12.22
CA ILE A 65 2.05 -1.17 -12.54
C ILE A 65 3.09 -1.66 -11.55
N GLY A 66 2.76 -1.68 -10.26
CA GLY A 66 3.62 -2.18 -9.20
C GLY A 66 4.01 -3.65 -9.38
N GLY A 67 3.06 -4.48 -9.84
CA GLY A 67 3.34 -5.89 -10.16
C GLY A 67 4.32 -6.07 -11.33
N VAL A 68 4.36 -5.11 -12.26
CA VAL A 68 5.31 -5.13 -13.39
C VAL A 68 6.69 -4.59 -12.97
N ILE A 69 6.73 -3.52 -12.17
CA ILE A 69 7.98 -2.87 -11.75
C ILE A 69 8.70 -3.71 -10.70
N GLY A 70 7.95 -4.20 -9.71
CA GLY A 70 8.51 -5.02 -8.65
C GLY A 70 9.12 -6.32 -9.19
N SER A 71 10.21 -6.76 -8.60
CA SER A 71 10.97 -7.95 -8.97
C SER A 71 11.66 -7.92 -10.34
N ARG A 72 11.26 -7.05 -11.26
CA ARG A 72 11.85 -6.97 -12.61
C ARG A 72 12.88 -5.87 -12.76
N PHE A 73 12.57 -4.68 -12.24
CA PHE A 73 13.39 -3.49 -12.39
C PHE A 73 14.03 -3.05 -11.08
N ILE A 74 13.30 -3.22 -9.96
CA ILE A 74 13.71 -2.77 -8.65
C ILE A 74 13.47 -3.91 -7.65
N SER A 75 14.36 -4.02 -6.67
CA SER A 75 14.19 -4.91 -5.53
C SER A 75 12.88 -4.61 -4.80
N ASN A 76 12.12 -5.64 -4.44
CA ASN A 76 10.83 -5.46 -3.76
C ASN A 76 10.97 -4.73 -2.41
N ARG A 77 12.06 -4.95 -1.68
CA ARG A 77 12.36 -4.25 -0.43
C ARG A 77 12.57 -2.76 -0.67
N LEU A 78 13.37 -2.41 -1.68
CA LEU A 78 13.64 -1.02 -2.02
C LEU A 78 12.38 -0.33 -2.57
N LEU A 79 11.61 -1.04 -3.41
CA LEU A 79 10.33 -0.54 -3.93
C LEU A 79 9.38 -0.24 -2.78
N PHE A 80 9.23 -1.14 -1.80
CA PHE A 80 8.38 -0.94 -0.64
C PHE A 80 8.81 0.28 0.19
N VAL A 81 10.10 0.42 0.47
CA VAL A 81 10.64 1.56 1.24
C VAL A 81 10.38 2.88 0.52
N THR A 82 10.70 2.95 -0.76
CA THR A 82 10.50 4.19 -1.55
C THR A 82 9.03 4.55 -1.66
N THR A 83 8.15 3.58 -1.84
CA THR A 83 6.71 3.81 -1.97
C THR A 83 6.05 4.23 -0.66
N ILE A 84 6.47 3.69 0.48
CA ILE A 84 6.00 4.17 1.80
C ILE A 84 6.45 5.61 2.06
N LEU A 85 7.66 5.99 1.68
CA LEU A 85 8.13 7.37 1.82
C LEU A 85 7.29 8.32 0.95
N ILE A 86 7.03 7.96 -0.31
CA ILE A 86 6.15 8.73 -1.21
C ILE A 86 4.74 8.84 -0.63
N GLN A 87 4.20 7.75 -0.09
CA GLN A 87 2.89 7.71 0.55
C GLN A 87 2.83 8.63 1.78
N ASN A 88 3.84 8.62 2.63
CA ASN A 88 3.93 9.51 3.79
C ASN A 88 4.05 10.99 3.39
N MET A 89 4.77 11.30 2.31
CA MET A 89 4.78 12.66 1.76
C MET A 89 3.38 13.09 1.30
N GLY A 90 2.65 12.19 0.62
CA GLY A 90 1.26 12.43 0.23
C GLY A 90 0.36 12.74 1.42
N LEU A 91 0.43 11.92 2.48
CA LEU A 91 -0.31 12.13 3.72
C LEU A 91 0.05 13.44 4.42
N PHE A 92 1.33 13.80 4.42
CA PHE A 92 1.79 15.08 4.99
C PHE A 92 1.18 16.28 4.26
N PHE A 93 1.13 16.26 2.92
CA PHE A 93 0.47 17.33 2.17
C PHE A 93 -1.03 17.39 2.42
N LEU A 94 -1.71 16.23 2.52
CA LEU A 94 -3.13 16.18 2.87
C LEU A 94 -3.40 16.72 4.28
N ALA A 95 -2.52 16.42 5.25
CA ALA A 95 -2.65 16.88 6.63
C ALA A 95 -2.57 18.41 6.79
N GLN A 96 -2.04 19.14 5.79
CA GLN A 96 -2.08 20.61 5.80
C GLN A 96 -3.49 21.19 5.60
N ALA A 97 -4.47 20.35 5.22
CA ALA A 97 -5.86 20.74 4.96
C ALA A 97 -5.99 21.95 3.99
N ASN A 98 -5.11 22.00 3.00
CA ASN A 98 -5.09 23.06 1.99
C ASN A 98 -5.63 22.51 0.65
N PRO A 99 -6.72 23.08 0.08
CA PRO A 99 -7.28 22.65 -1.19
C PRO A 99 -6.26 22.61 -2.36
N SER A 100 -5.30 23.54 -2.36
CA SER A 100 -4.25 23.57 -3.40
C SER A 100 -3.29 22.39 -3.34
N LEU A 101 -3.12 21.77 -2.17
CA LEU A 101 -2.24 20.61 -1.96
C LEU A 101 -2.97 19.27 -2.11
N LEU A 102 -4.31 19.28 -2.21
CA LEU A 102 -5.13 18.07 -2.28
C LEU A 102 -4.70 17.15 -3.42
N ASN A 103 -4.61 17.66 -4.62
CA ASN A 103 -4.28 16.86 -5.81
C ASN A 103 -2.86 16.28 -5.73
N ILE A 104 -1.89 17.05 -5.24
CA ILE A 104 -0.50 16.60 -5.06
C ILE A 104 -0.46 15.51 -3.99
N GLY A 105 -1.10 15.74 -2.84
CA GLY A 105 -1.16 14.78 -1.73
C GLY A 105 -1.80 13.47 -2.14
N LEU A 106 -2.95 13.50 -2.83
CA LEU A 106 -3.65 12.32 -3.32
C LEU A 106 -2.83 11.56 -4.38
N SER A 107 -2.21 12.27 -5.33
CA SER A 107 -1.38 11.65 -6.38
C SER A 107 -0.19 10.89 -5.78
N LEU A 108 0.52 11.50 -4.84
CA LEU A 108 1.63 10.85 -4.15
C LEU A 108 1.15 9.65 -3.33
N PHE A 109 0.04 9.80 -2.62
CA PHE A 109 -0.52 8.70 -1.83
C PHE A 109 -0.94 7.52 -2.73
N MET A 110 -1.62 7.77 -3.86
CA MET A 110 -2.05 6.73 -4.81
C MET A 110 -0.87 5.95 -5.39
N VAL A 111 0.16 6.67 -5.85
CA VAL A 111 1.38 6.03 -6.38
C VAL A 111 2.04 5.18 -5.30
N GLY A 112 2.22 5.74 -4.11
CA GLY A 112 2.85 5.03 -3.00
C GLY A 112 2.05 3.80 -2.58
N SER A 113 0.74 3.93 -2.34
CA SER A 113 -0.10 2.84 -1.84
C SER A 113 -0.29 1.72 -2.87
N GLY A 114 -0.47 2.07 -4.15
CA GLY A 114 -0.66 1.08 -5.21
C GLY A 114 0.58 0.20 -5.41
N LEU A 115 1.75 0.79 -5.53
CA LEU A 115 3.01 0.06 -5.69
C LEU A 115 3.39 -0.74 -4.43
N ASN A 116 3.01 -0.27 -3.25
CA ASN A 116 3.31 -0.89 -1.96
C ASN A 116 2.64 -2.27 -1.81
N VAL A 117 1.34 -2.38 -2.11
CA VAL A 117 0.58 -3.64 -1.98
C VAL A 117 1.23 -4.78 -2.75
N THR A 118 1.62 -4.52 -3.99
CA THR A 118 2.23 -5.56 -4.85
C THR A 118 3.63 -5.94 -4.41
N SER A 119 4.44 -4.99 -3.94
CA SER A 119 5.78 -5.30 -3.42
C SER A 119 5.74 -6.13 -2.14
N SER A 120 4.79 -5.85 -1.23
CA SER A 120 4.58 -6.65 -0.02
C SER A 120 4.18 -8.10 -0.35
N ASN A 121 3.22 -8.30 -1.25
CA ASN A 121 2.79 -9.63 -1.67
C ASN A 121 3.91 -10.39 -2.42
N SER A 122 4.72 -9.70 -3.20
CA SER A 122 5.88 -10.29 -3.88
C SER A 122 6.94 -10.76 -2.89
N MET A 123 7.25 -9.96 -1.85
CA MET A 123 8.17 -10.37 -0.78
C MET A 123 7.64 -11.60 -0.04
N LEU A 124 6.34 -11.65 0.27
CA LEU A 124 5.72 -12.81 0.93
C LEU A 124 5.85 -14.08 0.07
N THR A 125 5.57 -13.97 -1.23
CA THR A 125 5.74 -15.07 -2.18
C THR A 125 7.17 -15.61 -2.19
N GLN A 126 8.15 -14.73 -2.12
CA GLN A 126 9.56 -15.07 -2.20
C GLN A 126 10.15 -15.68 -0.91
N CYS A 127 9.41 -15.63 0.20
CA CYS A 127 9.78 -16.33 1.43
C CYS A 127 9.66 -17.85 1.31
N PHE A 128 8.99 -18.36 0.28
CA PHE A 128 8.68 -19.77 0.09
C PHE A 128 9.19 -20.29 -1.26
N ILE A 129 9.47 -21.60 -1.32
CA ILE A 129 9.61 -22.30 -2.59
C ILE A 129 8.20 -22.59 -3.16
N PRO A 130 8.04 -22.76 -4.49
CA PRO A 130 6.72 -22.93 -5.10
C PRO A 130 5.88 -24.08 -4.57
N GLN A 131 6.53 -25.15 -4.09
CA GLN A 131 5.89 -26.38 -3.58
C GLN A 131 5.70 -26.41 -2.04
N ASP A 132 5.94 -25.30 -1.36
CA ASP A 132 5.82 -25.24 0.11
C ASP A 132 4.35 -25.04 0.53
N ASP A 133 3.75 -26.04 1.16
CA ASP A 133 2.36 -26.04 1.62
C ASP A 133 2.07 -24.91 2.64
N ARG A 134 3.10 -24.41 3.35
CA ARG A 134 2.96 -23.30 4.30
C ARG A 134 2.69 -21.96 3.64
N ARG A 135 2.97 -21.86 2.34
CA ARG A 135 2.75 -20.63 1.56
C ARG A 135 1.30 -20.15 1.62
N GLU A 136 0.35 -21.06 1.43
CA GLU A 136 -1.08 -20.74 1.52
C GLU A 136 -1.45 -20.18 2.90
N SER A 137 -1.00 -20.87 3.97
CA SER A 137 -1.24 -20.41 5.34
C SER A 137 -0.62 -19.04 5.63
N ALA A 138 0.54 -18.73 5.04
CA ALA A 138 1.16 -17.41 5.17
C ALA A 138 0.35 -16.31 4.50
N PHE A 139 -0.24 -16.57 3.32
CA PHE A 139 -1.15 -15.62 2.66
C PHE A 139 -2.42 -15.40 3.48
N PHE A 140 -3.03 -16.45 4.06
CA PHE A 140 -4.16 -16.28 4.97
C PHE A 140 -3.82 -15.43 6.19
N LEU A 141 -2.63 -15.64 6.77
CA LEU A 141 -2.16 -14.84 7.92
C LEU A 141 -1.93 -13.38 7.54
N SER A 142 -1.35 -13.13 6.37
CA SER A 142 -1.16 -11.78 5.82
C SER A 142 -2.50 -11.09 5.56
N TYR A 143 -3.46 -11.81 4.99
CA TYR A 143 -4.82 -11.32 4.77
C TYR A 143 -5.55 -11.02 6.09
N ALA A 144 -5.38 -11.85 7.11
CA ALA A 144 -5.90 -11.58 8.45
C ALA A 144 -5.28 -10.29 9.03
N GLY A 145 -3.97 -10.10 8.90
CA GLY A 145 -3.29 -8.87 9.29
C GLY A 145 -3.84 -7.63 8.57
N MET A 146 -4.08 -7.73 7.26
CA MET A 146 -4.71 -6.69 6.47
C MET A 146 -6.10 -6.33 7.02
N ASN A 147 -6.96 -7.31 7.33
CA ASN A 147 -8.29 -7.07 7.90
C ASN A 147 -8.24 -6.42 9.28
N VAL A 148 -7.25 -6.75 10.11
CA VAL A 148 -7.00 -6.05 11.38
C VAL A 148 -6.67 -4.58 11.12
N GLY A 149 -5.81 -4.29 10.13
CA GLY A 149 -5.50 -2.91 9.71
C GLY A 149 -6.74 -2.14 9.26
N TYR A 150 -7.60 -2.76 8.44
CA TYR A 150 -8.87 -2.16 8.03
C TYR A 150 -9.80 -1.90 9.21
N CYS A 151 -9.99 -2.87 10.10
CA CYS A 151 -10.86 -2.75 11.26
C CYS A 151 -10.44 -1.56 12.14
N ILE A 152 -9.18 -1.48 12.51
CA ILE A 152 -8.64 -0.39 13.34
C ILE A 152 -8.73 0.94 12.60
N GLY A 153 -8.43 0.96 11.30
CA GLY A 153 -8.54 2.17 10.46
C GLY A 153 -9.95 2.73 10.40
N TYR A 154 -10.96 1.88 10.18
CA TYR A 154 -12.36 2.32 10.14
C TYR A 154 -12.87 2.80 11.50
N ILE A 155 -12.48 2.13 12.60
CA ILE A 155 -12.80 2.60 13.96
C ILE A 155 -12.20 3.98 14.21
N ALA A 156 -10.92 4.16 13.86
CA ALA A 156 -10.24 5.45 13.99
C ALA A 156 -10.94 6.54 13.16
N CYS A 157 -11.33 6.23 11.91
CA CYS A 157 -12.08 7.18 11.08
C CYS A 157 -13.38 7.64 11.73
N GLY A 158 -14.18 6.72 12.28
CA GLY A 158 -15.42 7.07 12.96
C GLY A 158 -15.18 7.99 14.18
N PHE A 159 -14.16 7.70 14.97
CA PHE A 159 -13.79 8.50 16.12
C PHE A 159 -13.35 9.94 15.75
N PHE A 160 -12.47 10.07 14.76
CA PHE A 160 -11.97 11.37 14.31
C PHE A 160 -12.97 12.14 13.45
N ASP A 161 -13.88 11.48 12.75
CA ASP A 161 -14.99 12.14 12.05
C ASP A 161 -15.94 12.82 13.03
N TYR A 162 -16.27 12.16 14.14
CA TYR A 162 -17.11 12.73 15.20
C TYR A 162 -16.52 14.03 15.77
N SER A 163 -15.19 14.08 15.93
CA SER A 163 -14.49 15.27 16.45
C SER A 163 -14.05 16.27 15.37
N ASN A 164 -14.31 16.00 14.07
CA ASN A 164 -13.83 16.77 12.93
C ASN A 164 -12.30 16.97 12.89
N GLN A 165 -11.55 16.00 13.42
CA GLN A 165 -10.09 16.06 13.59
C GLN A 165 -9.35 15.23 12.55
N TYR A 166 -9.64 15.42 11.26
CA TYR A 166 -9.05 14.65 10.17
C TYR A 166 -7.52 14.77 10.06
N GLN A 167 -6.96 15.91 10.46
CA GLN A 167 -5.49 16.11 10.43
C GLN A 167 -4.78 15.11 11.36
N TYR A 168 -5.28 14.89 12.56
CA TYR A 168 -4.70 13.92 13.49
C TYR A 168 -4.82 12.48 12.96
N LEU A 169 -5.91 12.17 12.27
CA LEU A 169 -6.11 10.89 11.62
C LEU A 169 -5.05 10.66 10.51
N LEU A 170 -4.73 11.69 9.73
CA LEU A 170 -3.69 11.63 8.70
C LEU A 170 -2.28 11.51 9.32
N TYR A 171 -2.00 12.20 10.42
CA TYR A 171 -0.76 12.01 11.17
C TYR A 171 -0.64 10.61 11.80
N ALA A 172 -1.74 10.04 12.31
CA ALA A 172 -1.76 8.65 12.77
C ALA A 172 -1.44 7.67 11.61
N SER A 173 -1.91 7.94 10.39
CA SER A 173 -1.57 7.17 9.20
C SER A 173 -0.09 7.27 8.84
N ILE A 174 0.53 8.44 8.96
CA ILE A 174 1.99 8.61 8.78
C ILE A 174 2.75 7.79 9.84
N LEU A 175 2.28 7.81 11.08
CA LEU A 175 2.91 7.05 12.17
C LEU A 175 2.85 5.55 11.89
N THR A 176 1.69 5.00 11.52
CA THR A 176 1.54 3.57 11.22
C THR A 176 2.40 3.13 10.03
N ASN A 177 2.46 3.92 8.96
CA ASN A 177 3.36 3.70 7.84
C ASN A 177 4.83 3.75 8.26
N SER A 178 5.20 4.67 9.15
CA SER A 178 6.56 4.77 9.67
C SER A 178 6.93 3.56 10.53
N ILE A 179 5.98 3.00 11.29
CA ILE A 179 6.18 1.73 12.01
C ILE A 179 6.40 0.59 11.01
N ALA A 180 5.61 0.50 9.93
CA ALA A 180 5.82 -0.49 8.88
C ALA A 180 7.21 -0.35 8.25
N LEU A 181 7.68 0.87 8.01
CA LEU A 181 9.02 1.18 7.52
C LEU A 181 10.12 0.71 8.49
N LEU A 182 9.96 0.92 9.78
CA LEU A 182 10.91 0.44 10.79
C LEU A 182 10.95 -1.08 10.86
N ILE A 183 9.80 -1.74 10.72
CA ILE A 183 9.73 -3.22 10.71
C ILE A 183 10.47 -3.78 9.50
N ILE A 184 10.31 -3.23 8.30
CA ILE A 184 11.03 -3.71 7.11
C ILE A 184 12.53 -3.50 7.24
N ILE A 185 12.98 -2.35 7.73
CA ILE A 185 14.41 -2.05 7.93
C ILE A 185 15.02 -3.03 8.92
N LYS A 186 14.35 -3.27 10.06
CA LYS A 186 14.83 -4.20 11.10
C LYS A 186 14.91 -5.66 10.61
N ASN A 187 14.01 -6.06 9.74
CA ASN A 187 13.92 -7.43 9.23
C ASN A 187 14.50 -7.59 7.82
N TRP A 188 15.29 -6.62 7.36
CA TRP A 188 15.78 -6.54 5.98
C TRP A 188 16.43 -7.84 5.46
N ALA A 189 17.23 -8.51 6.30
CA ALA A 189 17.93 -9.73 5.93
C ALA A 189 17.01 -10.95 5.75
N TYR A 190 15.87 -10.97 6.42
CA TYR A 190 14.93 -12.11 6.44
C TYR A 190 13.82 -12.01 5.39
N LEU A 191 13.67 -10.83 4.76
CA LEU A 191 12.63 -10.61 3.76
C LEU A 191 13.07 -11.16 2.41
N GLY A 192 12.15 -11.84 1.73
CA GLY A 192 12.39 -12.38 0.40
C GLY A 192 12.65 -11.26 -0.61
N ASP A 193 13.81 -11.27 -1.22
CA ASP A 193 14.19 -10.31 -2.26
C ASP A 193 15.16 -10.95 -3.23
N LYS A 194 14.66 -11.96 -3.93
CA LYS A 194 15.41 -12.56 -5.01
C LYS A 194 15.39 -11.60 -6.18
N ASN A 195 16.54 -11.02 -6.49
CA ASN A 195 16.72 -10.30 -7.73
C ASN A 195 16.52 -11.29 -8.88
N PHE A 196 15.39 -11.18 -9.55
CA PHE A 196 15.29 -11.80 -10.86
C PHE A 196 16.24 -11.01 -11.78
N PRO A 197 17.28 -11.65 -12.37
CA PRO A 197 18.09 -10.98 -13.36
C PRO A 197 17.13 -10.40 -14.40
N LEU A 198 17.31 -9.13 -14.75
CA LEU A 198 16.60 -8.51 -15.87
C LEU A 198 16.66 -9.49 -17.03
N PRO A 199 15.55 -10.14 -17.42
CA PRO A 199 15.57 -10.90 -18.65
C PRO A 199 15.97 -9.90 -19.72
N ASN A 200 16.97 -10.22 -20.55
CA ASN A 200 17.32 -9.39 -21.68
C ASN A 200 16.01 -8.92 -22.29
N LEU A 201 15.77 -7.60 -22.27
CA LEU A 201 14.53 -7.00 -22.75
C LEU A 201 14.45 -7.29 -24.26
N THR A 202 14.04 -8.50 -24.58
CA THR A 202 13.77 -8.89 -25.97
C THR A 202 12.60 -8.04 -26.43
N LYS A 203 12.57 -7.68 -27.72
CA LYS A 203 11.47 -6.91 -28.32
C LYS A 203 10.09 -7.44 -27.90
N ARG A 204 9.96 -8.73 -27.62
CA ARG A 204 8.75 -9.41 -27.13
C ARG A 204 8.27 -8.94 -25.76
N ASN A 205 9.18 -8.64 -24.83
CA ASN A 205 8.82 -8.13 -23.49
C ASN A 205 8.38 -6.66 -23.55
N TRP A 206 8.94 -5.87 -24.48
CA TRP A 206 8.50 -4.51 -24.74
C TRP A 206 7.07 -4.45 -25.28
N TYR A 207 6.71 -5.34 -26.21
CA TYR A 207 5.32 -5.46 -26.71
C TYR A 207 4.34 -5.83 -25.59
N PHE A 208 4.73 -6.71 -24.66
CA PHE A 208 3.90 -7.10 -23.53
C PHE A 208 3.63 -5.91 -22.58
N ILE A 209 4.66 -5.14 -22.26
CA ILE A 209 4.53 -3.92 -21.43
C ILE A 209 3.66 -2.88 -22.14
N LYS A 210 3.87 -2.67 -23.43
CA LYS A 210 3.08 -1.73 -24.23
C LYS A 210 1.60 -2.13 -24.28
N ASN A 211 1.30 -3.41 -24.40
CA ASN A 211 -0.08 -3.91 -24.41
C ASN A 211 -0.74 -3.77 -23.05
N ILE A 212 -0.04 -4.03 -21.92
CA ILE A 212 -0.58 -3.80 -20.58
C ILE A 212 -0.87 -2.32 -20.36
N LEU A 213 0.02 -1.43 -20.76
CA LEU A 213 -0.20 0.00 -20.68
C LEU A 213 -1.36 0.45 -21.57
N ALA A 214 -1.50 -0.11 -22.77
CA ALA A 214 -2.63 0.18 -23.67
C ALA A 214 -3.97 -0.25 -23.08
N ILE A 215 -4.04 -1.42 -22.41
CA ILE A 215 -5.25 -1.89 -21.71
C ILE A 215 -5.59 -1.03 -20.48
N ALA A 216 -4.59 -0.48 -19.80
CA ALA A 216 -4.80 0.40 -18.65
C ALA A 216 -5.31 1.81 -19.05
N PHE A 217 -5.24 2.17 -20.34
CA PHE A 217 -5.69 3.46 -20.89
C PHE A 217 -6.99 3.37 -21.72
N ILE A 218 -7.61 2.18 -21.81
CA ILE A 218 -8.95 1.95 -22.37
C ILE A 218 -9.95 1.81 -21.23
#